data_9e716a6cfd90b76f8ceed4d927f2560e
#
_entry.id   9e716a6cfd90b76f8ceed4d927f2560e
#
_cell.length_a   1.000
_cell.length_b   1.000
_cell.length_c   1.000
_cell.angle_alpha   90.00
_cell.angle_beta   90.00
_cell.angle_gamma   90.00
#
_symmetry.space_group_name_H-M   'P 1'
#
loop_
_entity.id
_entity.type
_entity.pdbx_description
1 polymer ?
#
loop_
_entity_poly.entity_id
_entity_poly.type
_entity_poly.pdbx_seq_one_letter_code
_entity_poly.pdbx_strand_id
1 'polypeptide(L)'
;MFSKSLRCSYVLSVIPLASGCAPLQPMGRATATTNPQVASYTVNAPKNANVSVEFGVDTNYGFTTSPQPAPEGGGAVSVLVAGMRSNTLYHMRGIITLSDGSRFADRDQSFISGTLPAAQLPHLTVTTAAGMKPQSGIELVNILSLNKPVPVFATDLSGNVIWSYQFQGTSSDTIQPIKLLPNGHFVVVITPGSLAPLFPAPPVGTIDVIREIDLAGTTVREISIADLNTKLAAAGYDLTLEVFHHDVLPLANGHWIAIGNTLKPFTNLPGFPSTTNVLGDVLVDLDENLNPVWVWNEFDHFDVNRHPFMFPDWTHTNALVYSDDGNLLVSIRNQNWLVKVDYRDGVGTGDILWRLGYQGDFSLQGDTDPSDWFYAEHAPSFATSSTTGKFSLVLFDNGDDRVFPSNTTCQKVGVSSCPYSTVPILDIDETAKTATLAFHYVAPQYSGFGGNAEVLQNGNVEFDECDSTNLINPDADIYEVTQESNPQLVWHMDVAGQTAYRAFRLPSLYPGVQW
;
A
#
# COMPACT_ATOMS: atom_id res chain seq x y z
N MET A 1 -32.67 -102.97 -12.94
CA MET A 1 -31.76 -102.23 -12.08
C MET A 1 -31.27 -101.04 -12.87
N PHE A 2 -31.89 -99.92 -12.69
CA PHE A 2 -31.63 -98.74 -13.50
C PHE A 2 -31.04 -97.64 -12.60
N SER A 3 -29.79 -97.22 -12.90
CA SER A 3 -29.11 -96.13 -12.33
C SER A 3 -29.48 -94.84 -13.10
N LYS A 4 -30.08 -93.86 -12.44
CA LYS A 4 -30.31 -92.53 -12.99
C LYS A 4 -29.17 -91.62 -12.54
N SER A 5 -28.36 -91.17 -13.49
CA SER A 5 -27.35 -90.14 -13.25
C SER A 5 -28.00 -88.73 -13.26
N LEU A 6 -27.90 -87.98 -12.17
CA LEU A 6 -28.25 -86.59 -12.13
C LEU A 6 -27.07 -85.75 -12.66
N ARG A 7 -27.31 -84.99 -13.71
CA ARG A 7 -26.38 -83.96 -14.19
C ARG A 7 -26.71 -82.64 -13.43
N CYS A 8 -25.74 -82.17 -12.65
CA CYS A 8 -25.81 -80.87 -12.02
C CYS A 8 -25.18 -79.82 -12.98
N SER A 9 -26.00 -78.92 -13.54
CA SER A 9 -25.52 -77.80 -14.34
C SER A 9 -25.16 -76.60 -13.39
N TYR A 10 -23.87 -76.29 -13.33
CA TYR A 10 -23.42 -75.07 -12.67
C TYR A 10 -23.61 -73.91 -13.63
N VAL A 11 -24.47 -72.96 -13.27
CA VAL A 11 -24.55 -71.62 -13.88
C VAL A 11 -23.51 -70.77 -13.20
N LEU A 12 -22.41 -70.43 -13.88
CA LEU A 12 -21.48 -69.38 -13.44
C LEU A 12 -22.16 -68.02 -13.69
N SER A 13 -22.65 -67.41 -12.66
CA SER A 13 -22.98 -65.97 -12.69
C SER A 13 -21.67 -65.16 -12.57
N VAL A 14 -21.27 -64.58 -13.68
CA VAL A 14 -20.21 -63.56 -13.72
C VAL A 14 -20.79 -62.28 -13.14
N ILE A 15 -20.41 -61.97 -11.92
CA ILE A 15 -20.65 -60.66 -11.33
C ILE A 15 -19.57 -59.71 -11.90
N PRO A 16 -19.95 -58.65 -12.64
CA PRO A 16 -18.96 -57.65 -13.05
C PRO A 16 -18.52 -56.90 -11.81
N LEU A 17 -17.27 -57.09 -11.37
CA LEU A 17 -16.58 -56.21 -10.48
C LEU A 17 -16.43 -54.84 -11.20
N ALA A 18 -17.38 -53.96 -10.99
CA ALA A 18 -17.19 -52.54 -11.25
C ALA A 18 -16.12 -52.08 -10.27
N SER A 19 -14.86 -52.09 -10.69
CA SER A 19 -13.80 -51.34 -10.05
C SER A 19 -14.10 -49.85 -10.26
N GLY A 20 -15.01 -49.32 -9.47
CA GLY A 20 -15.14 -47.89 -9.28
C GLY A 20 -13.84 -47.41 -8.62
N CYS A 21 -12.93 -46.82 -9.41
CA CYS A 21 -11.93 -45.96 -8.84
C CYS A 21 -12.69 -44.91 -8.02
N ALA A 22 -12.66 -45.03 -6.69
CA ALA A 22 -13.04 -43.92 -5.84
C ALA A 22 -12.18 -42.73 -6.29
N PRO A 23 -12.75 -41.56 -6.59
CA PRO A 23 -11.95 -40.40 -6.94
C PRO A 23 -10.94 -40.20 -5.81
N LEU A 24 -9.66 -40.19 -6.16
CA LEU A 24 -8.59 -39.84 -5.24
C LEU A 24 -8.96 -38.50 -4.65
N GLN A 25 -9.45 -38.48 -3.41
CA GLN A 25 -9.68 -37.21 -2.72
C GLN A 25 -8.31 -36.59 -2.53
N PRO A 26 -8.09 -35.35 -3.01
CA PRO A 26 -6.84 -34.68 -2.80
C PRO A 26 -6.58 -34.61 -1.28
N MET A 27 -5.36 -34.96 -0.88
CA MET A 27 -4.93 -34.84 0.52
C MET A 27 -4.01 -33.64 0.61
N GLY A 28 -4.58 -32.51 0.98
CA GLY A 28 -3.81 -31.31 1.27
C GLY A 28 -3.13 -31.40 2.64
N ARG A 29 -2.15 -30.55 2.82
CA ARG A 29 -1.41 -30.42 4.09
C ARG A 29 -1.09 -28.96 4.38
N ALA A 30 -1.43 -28.51 5.57
CA ALA A 30 -0.99 -27.24 6.13
C ALA A 30 0.33 -27.40 6.87
N THR A 31 1.28 -26.49 6.65
CA THR A 31 2.57 -26.42 7.34
C THR A 31 2.89 -24.97 7.72
N ALA A 32 3.68 -24.79 8.79
CA ALA A 32 4.15 -23.46 9.17
C ALA A 32 5.13 -22.90 8.14
N THR A 33 5.16 -21.58 8.04
CA THR A 33 6.17 -20.80 7.30
C THR A 33 7.13 -20.10 8.27
N THR A 34 8.01 -19.26 7.76
CA THR A 34 8.85 -18.36 8.57
C THR A 34 8.03 -17.27 9.28
N ASN A 35 6.88 -16.90 8.72
CA ASN A 35 5.94 -15.97 9.36
C ASN A 35 4.99 -16.76 10.28
N PRO A 36 4.95 -16.47 11.60
CA PRO A 36 4.13 -17.22 12.55
C PRO A 36 2.62 -17.15 12.26
N GLN A 37 2.16 -16.13 11.53
CA GLN A 37 0.75 -15.92 11.17
C GLN A 37 0.39 -16.43 9.77
N VAL A 38 1.29 -17.15 9.10
CA VAL A 38 1.09 -17.63 7.73
C VAL A 38 1.37 -19.13 7.65
N ALA A 39 0.41 -19.89 7.13
CA ALA A 39 0.57 -21.29 6.78
C ALA A 39 0.85 -21.44 5.27
N SER A 40 1.53 -22.52 4.89
CA SER A 40 1.59 -23.00 3.51
C SER A 40 0.68 -24.21 3.39
N TYR A 41 -0.37 -24.11 2.60
CA TYR A 41 -1.28 -25.20 2.27
C TYR A 41 -0.90 -25.79 0.91
N THR A 42 -0.49 -27.07 0.89
CA THR A 42 -0.07 -27.74 -0.34
C THR A 42 -1.02 -28.87 -0.68
N VAL A 43 -1.51 -28.91 -1.92
CA VAL A 43 -2.38 -29.97 -2.44
C VAL A 43 -2.05 -30.26 -3.90
N ASN A 44 -2.21 -31.53 -4.35
CA ASN A 44 -2.05 -31.87 -5.75
C ASN A 44 -3.32 -31.52 -6.54
N ALA A 45 -3.15 -30.80 -7.65
CA ALA A 45 -4.23 -30.40 -8.54
C ALA A 45 -3.94 -30.85 -9.99
N PRO A 46 -4.96 -31.19 -10.79
CA PRO A 46 -4.77 -31.47 -12.22
C PRO A 46 -4.35 -30.20 -12.97
N LYS A 47 -3.78 -30.39 -14.17
CA LYS A 47 -3.43 -29.27 -15.07
C LYS A 47 -4.64 -28.40 -15.35
N ASN A 48 -4.41 -27.10 -15.52
CA ASN A 48 -5.44 -26.09 -15.79
C ASN A 48 -6.48 -25.93 -14.66
N ALA A 49 -6.22 -26.49 -13.47
CA ALA A 49 -7.02 -26.21 -12.30
C ALA A 49 -6.48 -24.99 -11.55
N ASN A 50 -7.34 -24.38 -10.73
CA ASN A 50 -6.94 -23.38 -9.75
C ASN A 50 -7.21 -23.93 -8.35
N VAL A 51 -6.37 -23.56 -7.40
CA VAL A 51 -6.52 -23.92 -5.98
C VAL A 51 -6.66 -22.68 -5.15
N SER A 52 -7.74 -22.57 -4.38
CA SER A 52 -7.89 -21.62 -3.27
C SER A 52 -8.00 -22.39 -1.95
N VAL A 53 -7.86 -21.71 -0.84
CA VAL A 53 -8.01 -22.29 0.50
C VAL A 53 -9.13 -21.55 1.23
N GLU A 54 -10.13 -22.28 1.69
CA GLU A 54 -11.11 -21.80 2.65
C GLU A 54 -10.54 -22.04 4.05
N PHE A 55 -10.63 -21.04 4.94
CA PHE A 55 -10.09 -21.12 6.30
C PHE A 55 -10.90 -20.29 7.31
N GLY A 56 -10.76 -20.60 8.59
CA GLY A 56 -11.47 -19.92 9.68
C GLY A 56 -11.23 -20.59 11.02
N VAL A 57 -11.80 -20.03 12.09
CA VAL A 57 -11.66 -20.54 13.45
C VAL A 57 -12.52 -21.80 13.72
N ASP A 58 -13.39 -22.13 12.80
CA ASP A 58 -14.19 -23.35 12.83
C ASP A 58 -14.40 -23.91 11.41
N THR A 59 -15.13 -25.01 11.28
CA THR A 59 -15.38 -25.70 9.99
C THR A 59 -16.42 -25.01 9.09
N ASN A 60 -16.96 -23.85 9.47
CA ASN A 60 -17.69 -22.96 8.57
C ASN A 60 -16.74 -22.09 7.75
N TYR A 61 -15.48 -22.06 8.13
CA TYR A 61 -14.36 -21.31 7.55
C TYR A 61 -14.56 -19.79 7.60
N GLY A 62 -15.23 -19.17 6.65
CA GLY A 62 -15.54 -17.74 6.63
C GLY A 62 -14.59 -16.90 5.80
N PHE A 63 -13.34 -17.34 5.57
CA PHE A 63 -12.34 -16.67 4.75
C PHE A 63 -11.89 -17.55 3.59
N THR A 64 -11.39 -16.91 2.53
CA THR A 64 -10.79 -17.61 1.38
C THR A 64 -9.57 -16.85 0.87
N THR A 65 -8.66 -17.57 0.20
CA THR A 65 -7.51 -17.00 -0.48
C THR A 65 -7.82 -16.73 -1.96
N SER A 66 -6.98 -15.92 -2.63
CA SER A 66 -6.96 -15.87 -4.09
C SER A 66 -6.63 -17.24 -4.66
N PRO A 67 -7.18 -17.59 -5.84
CA PRO A 67 -6.86 -18.84 -6.52
C PRO A 67 -5.44 -18.84 -7.08
N GLN A 68 -4.71 -19.95 -6.89
CA GLN A 68 -3.39 -20.17 -7.46
C GLN A 68 -3.48 -21.22 -8.58
N PRO A 69 -2.91 -20.98 -9.77
CA PRO A 69 -2.97 -21.92 -10.88
C PRO A 69 -2.11 -23.17 -10.61
N ALA A 70 -2.60 -24.32 -11.05
CA ALA A 70 -1.81 -25.54 -11.06
C ALA A 70 -0.68 -25.45 -12.11
N PRO A 71 0.46 -26.13 -11.88
CA PRO A 71 1.51 -26.25 -12.88
C PRO A 71 0.97 -26.79 -14.22
N GLU A 72 1.66 -26.48 -15.32
CA GLU A 72 1.25 -26.85 -16.69
C GLU A 72 0.98 -28.37 -16.87
N GLY A 73 1.74 -29.21 -16.17
CA GLY A 73 1.55 -30.67 -16.13
C GLY A 73 0.59 -31.16 -15.04
N GLY A 74 0.02 -30.28 -14.23
CA GLY A 74 -0.59 -30.62 -12.96
C GLY A 74 0.46 -30.89 -11.87
N GLY A 75 0.05 -31.14 -10.64
CA GLY A 75 0.94 -31.44 -9.53
C GLY A 75 0.67 -30.63 -8.28
N ALA A 76 1.69 -30.48 -7.44
CA ALA A 76 1.57 -29.78 -6.17
C ALA A 76 1.39 -28.27 -6.39
N VAL A 77 0.35 -27.71 -5.76
CA VAL A 77 0.08 -26.28 -5.66
C VAL A 77 0.22 -25.91 -4.18
N SER A 78 1.05 -24.90 -3.90
CA SER A 78 1.20 -24.34 -2.56
C SER A 78 0.54 -22.97 -2.51
N VAL A 79 -0.35 -22.78 -1.54
CA VAL A 79 -1.07 -21.52 -1.29
C VAL A 79 -0.66 -21.00 0.07
N LEU A 80 -0.18 -19.77 0.16
CA LEU A 80 0.07 -19.11 1.42
C LEU A 80 -1.26 -18.66 2.03
N VAL A 81 -1.52 -19.07 3.27
CA VAL A 81 -2.73 -18.74 4.03
C VAL A 81 -2.34 -17.78 5.14
N ALA A 82 -2.69 -16.51 4.96
CA ALA A 82 -2.51 -15.40 5.90
C ALA A 82 -3.89 -14.87 6.36
N GLY A 83 -3.90 -14.01 7.35
CA GLY A 83 -5.15 -13.51 7.94
C GLY A 83 -5.50 -14.22 9.24
N MET A 84 -4.50 -14.76 9.91
CA MET A 84 -4.67 -15.55 11.14
C MET A 84 -4.16 -14.79 12.37
N ARG A 85 -4.96 -14.78 13.42
CA ARG A 85 -4.53 -14.27 14.74
C ARG A 85 -3.43 -15.16 15.31
N SER A 86 -2.55 -14.57 16.11
CA SER A 86 -1.47 -15.28 16.81
C SER A 86 -2.00 -16.36 17.74
N ASN A 87 -1.30 -17.49 17.83
CA ASN A 87 -1.56 -18.62 18.74
C ASN A 87 -3.03 -19.09 18.74
N THR A 88 -3.62 -19.20 17.55
CA THR A 88 -5.03 -19.54 17.37
C THR A 88 -5.18 -20.78 16.50
N LEU A 89 -6.11 -21.66 16.87
CA LEU A 89 -6.48 -22.82 16.05
C LEU A 89 -7.34 -22.35 14.86
N TYR A 90 -6.94 -22.78 13.66
CA TYR A 90 -7.69 -22.60 12.43
C TYR A 90 -8.01 -23.94 11.78
N HIS A 91 -9.15 -23.99 11.12
CA HIS A 91 -9.56 -25.02 10.19
C HIS A 91 -9.34 -24.52 8.77
N MET A 92 -8.86 -25.37 7.87
CA MET A 92 -8.65 -24.98 6.47
C MET A 92 -8.81 -26.17 5.53
N ARG A 93 -9.23 -25.90 4.29
CA ARG A 93 -9.32 -26.91 3.23
C ARG A 93 -9.02 -26.31 1.87
N GLY A 94 -8.37 -27.08 1.01
CA GLY A 94 -8.16 -26.73 -0.38
C GLY A 94 -9.45 -26.87 -1.18
N ILE A 95 -9.70 -25.91 -2.05
CA ILE A 95 -10.77 -25.95 -3.07
C ILE A 95 -10.11 -25.97 -4.43
N ILE A 96 -10.25 -27.09 -5.13
CA ILE A 96 -9.74 -27.26 -6.49
C ILE A 96 -10.87 -26.95 -7.46
N THR A 97 -10.68 -25.94 -8.30
CA THR A 97 -11.61 -25.53 -9.35
C THR A 97 -11.04 -25.92 -10.70
N LEU A 98 -11.72 -26.78 -11.44
CA LEU A 98 -11.32 -27.21 -12.78
C LEU A 98 -11.70 -26.16 -13.83
N SER A 99 -11.16 -26.31 -15.05
CA SER A 99 -11.44 -25.41 -16.18
C SER A 99 -12.90 -25.42 -16.65
N ASP A 100 -13.66 -26.47 -16.33
CA ASP A 100 -15.11 -26.58 -16.61
C ASP A 100 -15.98 -25.96 -15.48
N GLY A 101 -15.35 -25.40 -14.44
CA GLY A 101 -16.01 -24.81 -13.26
C GLY A 101 -16.36 -25.82 -12.15
N SER A 102 -16.09 -27.11 -12.35
CA SER A 102 -16.29 -28.13 -11.30
C SER A 102 -15.39 -27.86 -10.10
N ARG A 103 -15.93 -28.00 -8.88
CA ARG A 103 -15.21 -27.72 -7.63
C ARG A 103 -15.10 -28.98 -6.78
N PHE A 104 -13.92 -29.21 -6.22
CA PHE A 104 -13.62 -30.30 -5.30
C PHE A 104 -13.02 -29.73 -4.03
N ALA A 105 -13.65 -30.02 -2.89
CA ALA A 105 -13.14 -29.65 -1.59
C ALA A 105 -12.28 -30.78 -1.01
N ASP A 106 -11.14 -30.43 -0.47
CA ASP A 106 -10.32 -31.34 0.33
C ASP A 106 -10.91 -31.54 1.74
N ARG A 107 -10.32 -32.47 2.48
CA ARG A 107 -10.67 -32.68 3.87
C ARG A 107 -10.21 -31.51 4.71
N ASP A 108 -10.94 -31.26 5.80
CA ASP A 108 -10.52 -30.31 6.82
C ASP A 108 -9.14 -30.65 7.40
N GLN A 109 -8.31 -29.64 7.52
CA GLN A 109 -7.00 -29.66 8.16
C GLN A 109 -6.99 -28.64 9.30
N SER A 110 -6.48 -29.04 10.44
CA SER A 110 -6.28 -28.11 11.55
C SER A 110 -4.86 -27.55 11.55
N PHE A 111 -4.74 -26.25 11.79
CA PHE A 111 -3.47 -25.55 11.90
C PHE A 111 -3.51 -24.60 13.11
N ILE A 112 -2.46 -24.61 13.92
CA ILE A 112 -2.30 -23.60 14.99
C ILE A 112 -1.27 -22.60 14.51
N SER A 113 -1.68 -21.33 14.39
CA SER A 113 -0.77 -20.23 14.06
C SER A 113 0.30 -20.06 15.14
N GLY A 114 1.47 -19.59 14.74
CA GLY A 114 2.58 -19.36 15.68
C GLY A 114 2.31 -18.16 16.60
N THR A 115 3.17 -18.01 17.58
CA THR A 115 3.09 -16.91 18.55
C THR A 115 3.87 -15.71 18.06
N LEU A 116 3.20 -14.56 17.99
CA LEU A 116 3.84 -13.26 17.81
C LEU A 116 3.93 -12.60 19.21
N PRO A 117 5.14 -12.28 19.70
CA PRO A 117 5.30 -11.70 21.03
C PRO A 117 4.57 -10.35 21.15
N ALA A 118 3.71 -10.21 22.15
CA ALA A 118 2.93 -8.98 22.36
C ALA A 118 3.82 -7.72 22.49
N ALA A 119 5.04 -7.85 23.04
CA ALA A 119 5.98 -6.73 23.15
C ALA A 119 6.47 -6.20 21.79
N GLN A 120 6.27 -6.95 20.70
CA GLN A 120 6.63 -6.54 19.33
C GLN A 120 5.50 -5.80 18.62
N LEU A 121 4.28 -5.92 19.13
CA LEU A 121 3.09 -5.31 18.55
C LEU A 121 2.85 -3.91 19.10
N PRO A 122 2.24 -3.00 18.31
CA PRO A 122 1.71 -1.75 18.83
C PRO A 122 0.53 -2.01 19.78
N HIS A 123 0.26 -1.06 20.66
CA HIS A 123 -0.99 -1.05 21.41
C HIS A 123 -2.07 -0.40 20.55
N LEU A 124 -3.10 -1.18 20.25
CA LEU A 124 -4.22 -0.73 19.40
C LEU A 124 -5.48 -0.60 20.25
N THR A 125 -6.18 0.52 20.11
CA THR A 125 -7.51 0.71 20.66
C THR A 125 -8.49 1.02 19.53
N VAL A 126 -9.50 0.18 19.35
CA VAL A 126 -10.47 0.35 18.28
C VAL A 126 -11.84 0.70 18.84
N THR A 127 -12.50 1.68 18.21
CA THR A 127 -13.86 2.10 18.54
C THR A 127 -14.72 2.16 17.27
N THR A 128 -15.89 1.57 17.30
CA THR A 128 -16.96 1.76 16.30
C THR A 128 -18.07 2.58 16.93
N ALA A 129 -18.47 3.66 16.29
CA ALA A 129 -19.53 4.52 16.81
C ALA A 129 -20.87 3.79 16.85
N ALA A 130 -21.68 4.09 17.87
CA ALA A 130 -22.94 3.39 18.12
C ALA A 130 -23.91 3.49 16.92
N GLY A 131 -24.31 2.36 16.38
CA GLY A 131 -25.23 2.28 15.24
C GLY A 131 -24.54 2.46 13.87
N MET A 132 -23.23 2.76 13.83
CA MET A 132 -22.47 2.86 12.60
C MET A 132 -21.92 1.50 12.17
N LYS A 133 -21.63 1.38 10.87
CA LYS A 133 -21.03 0.19 10.28
C LYS A 133 -19.85 0.63 9.39
N PRO A 134 -18.62 0.30 9.78
CA PRO A 134 -17.46 0.62 8.94
C PRO A 134 -17.46 -0.16 7.63
N GLN A 135 -16.71 0.32 6.64
CA GLN A 135 -16.40 -0.44 5.44
C GLN A 135 -15.78 -1.77 5.83
N SER A 136 -16.32 -2.87 5.29
CA SER A 136 -15.73 -4.20 5.55
C SER A 136 -14.36 -4.34 4.92
N GLY A 137 -13.49 -5.13 5.56
CA GLY A 137 -12.13 -5.38 5.12
C GLY A 137 -11.16 -5.53 6.29
N ILE A 138 -9.92 -5.24 6.02
CA ILE A 138 -8.81 -5.25 6.97
C ILE A 138 -8.10 -3.90 6.93
N GLU A 139 -7.41 -3.56 8.00
CA GLU A 139 -6.58 -2.36 8.07
C GLU A 139 -5.10 -2.73 7.91
N LEU A 140 -4.44 -2.26 6.85
CA LEU A 140 -3.01 -2.42 6.63
C LEU A 140 -2.29 -1.16 7.08
N VAL A 141 -1.48 -1.27 8.13
CA VAL A 141 -0.81 -0.14 8.78
C VAL A 141 0.70 -0.26 8.64
N ASN A 142 1.33 0.85 8.31
CA ASN A 142 2.76 0.99 8.19
C ASN A 142 3.30 1.98 9.24
N ILE A 143 4.11 1.49 10.17
CA ILE A 143 4.68 2.29 11.26
C ILE A 143 6.08 2.79 10.89
N LEU A 144 6.37 4.06 11.15
CA LEU A 144 7.72 4.64 11.08
C LEU A 144 8.54 4.37 12.35
N SER A 145 8.40 3.21 12.96
CA SER A 145 9.08 2.96 14.22
C SER A 145 10.53 2.53 14.03
N LEU A 146 11.45 3.32 14.53
CA LEU A 146 12.89 3.02 14.56
C LEU A 146 13.29 1.92 15.55
N ASN A 147 12.35 1.44 16.41
CA ASN A 147 12.66 0.56 17.55
C ASN A 147 11.73 -0.64 17.69
N LYS A 148 10.86 -0.91 16.73
CA LYS A 148 9.92 -2.04 16.79
C LYS A 148 10.19 -3.04 15.66
N PRO A 149 10.24 -4.35 15.96
CA PRO A 149 10.52 -5.39 14.96
C PRO A 149 9.35 -5.68 14.01
N VAL A 150 8.18 -5.07 14.22
CA VAL A 150 6.99 -5.23 13.37
C VAL A 150 6.58 -3.86 12.82
N PRO A 151 7.25 -3.39 11.77
CA PRO A 151 6.96 -2.08 11.19
C PRO A 151 5.73 -2.05 10.29
N VAL A 152 5.22 -3.22 9.87
CA VAL A 152 4.00 -3.35 9.07
C VAL A 152 3.14 -4.46 9.62
N PHE A 153 1.86 -4.20 9.79
CA PHE A 153 0.88 -5.20 10.21
C PHE A 153 -0.48 -4.96 9.55
N ALA A 154 -1.28 -6.02 9.45
CA ALA A 154 -2.68 -5.92 9.11
C ALA A 154 -3.54 -6.38 10.30
N THR A 155 -4.66 -5.68 10.50
CA THR A 155 -5.65 -6.02 11.54
C THR A 155 -7.01 -6.34 10.94
N ASP A 156 -7.83 -7.09 11.69
CA ASP A 156 -9.26 -7.00 11.50
C ASP A 156 -9.80 -5.68 12.10
N LEU A 157 -11.04 -5.32 11.78
CA LEU A 157 -11.65 -4.07 12.25
C LEU A 157 -11.95 -4.02 13.76
N SER A 158 -11.56 -5.06 14.49
CA SER A 158 -11.57 -5.07 15.96
C SER A 158 -10.18 -4.86 16.56
N GLY A 159 -9.17 -4.58 15.72
CA GLY A 159 -7.78 -4.33 16.15
C GLY A 159 -6.96 -5.60 16.43
N ASN A 160 -7.45 -6.80 16.08
CA ASN A 160 -6.63 -7.99 16.19
C ASN A 160 -5.63 -8.05 15.04
N VAL A 161 -4.33 -8.13 15.33
CA VAL A 161 -3.30 -8.33 14.30
C VAL A 161 -3.44 -9.72 13.69
N ILE A 162 -3.66 -9.77 12.38
CA ILE A 162 -3.90 -10.99 11.60
C ILE A 162 -2.79 -11.30 10.60
N TRP A 163 -1.91 -10.36 10.36
CA TRP A 163 -0.70 -10.52 9.55
C TRP A 163 0.34 -9.47 9.96
N SER A 164 1.61 -9.77 9.79
CA SER A 164 2.69 -8.82 10.03
C SER A 164 3.90 -9.14 9.16
N TYR A 165 4.60 -8.10 8.71
CA TYR A 165 5.93 -8.22 8.12
C TYR A 165 6.96 -7.99 9.20
N GLN A 166 7.75 -9.03 9.49
CA GLN A 166 8.85 -8.94 10.44
C GLN A 166 10.13 -8.57 9.70
N PHE A 167 10.62 -7.38 9.96
CA PHE A 167 11.86 -6.88 9.39
C PHE A 167 12.88 -6.65 10.50
N GLN A 168 14.10 -7.11 10.29
CA GLN A 168 15.22 -6.90 11.18
C GLN A 168 16.24 -6.00 10.50
N GLY A 169 16.18 -4.72 10.80
CA GLY A 169 17.09 -3.70 10.30
C GLY A 169 17.86 -3.01 11.43
N THR A 170 18.56 -1.95 11.11
CA THR A 170 19.19 -1.04 12.07
C THR A 170 18.16 -0.06 12.64
N SER A 171 18.53 0.69 13.67
CA SER A 171 17.67 1.76 14.21
C SER A 171 17.49 2.94 13.25
N SER A 172 18.20 2.96 12.13
CA SER A 172 18.09 3.99 11.09
C SER A 172 17.23 3.54 9.91
N ASP A 173 16.82 2.26 9.86
CA ASP A 173 15.98 1.78 8.79
C ASP A 173 14.51 2.06 9.10
N THR A 174 13.81 2.63 8.12
CA THR A 174 12.36 2.83 8.13
C THR A 174 11.72 2.08 6.97
N ILE A 175 10.44 1.74 7.09
CA ILE A 175 9.67 1.19 5.98
C ILE A 175 8.66 2.23 5.53
N GLN A 176 8.66 2.54 4.21
CA GLN A 176 7.83 3.57 3.57
C GLN A 176 7.42 3.13 2.18
N PRO A 177 6.15 3.14 1.82
CA PRO A 177 5.06 2.40 2.44
C PRO A 177 5.10 0.94 2.01
N ILE A 178 4.10 0.16 2.39
CA ILE A 178 3.86 -1.17 1.81
C ILE A 178 2.60 -1.13 0.95
N LYS A 179 2.63 -1.75 -0.23
CA LYS A 179 1.49 -1.83 -1.15
C LYS A 179 1.24 -3.26 -1.62
N LEU A 180 -0.03 -3.67 -1.62
CA LEU A 180 -0.45 -4.97 -2.16
C LEU A 180 -0.37 -4.96 -3.69
N LEU A 181 0.29 -5.97 -4.25
CA LEU A 181 0.43 -6.16 -5.70
C LEU A 181 -0.69 -7.06 -6.26
N PRO A 182 -1.00 -6.94 -7.56
CA PRO A 182 -2.01 -7.79 -8.21
C PRO A 182 -1.73 -9.30 -8.14
N ASN A 183 -0.47 -9.70 -7.96
CA ASN A 183 -0.06 -11.11 -7.79
C ASN A 183 -0.21 -11.63 -6.35
N GLY A 184 -0.65 -10.79 -5.39
CA GLY A 184 -0.81 -11.14 -3.98
C GLY A 184 0.47 -10.99 -3.15
N HIS A 185 1.55 -10.48 -3.71
CA HIS A 185 2.73 -10.07 -2.99
C HIS A 185 2.60 -8.62 -2.50
N PHE A 186 3.59 -8.16 -1.77
CA PHE A 186 3.70 -6.76 -1.38
C PHE A 186 5.00 -6.16 -1.91
N VAL A 187 4.95 -4.89 -2.30
CA VAL A 187 6.16 -4.09 -2.52
C VAL A 187 6.35 -3.14 -1.35
N VAL A 188 7.60 -2.97 -0.93
CA VAL A 188 7.97 -2.16 0.24
C VAL A 188 9.25 -1.39 -0.04
N VAL A 189 9.31 -0.13 0.40
CA VAL A 189 10.53 0.69 0.42
C VAL A 189 11.12 0.60 1.82
N ILE A 190 12.38 0.17 1.91
CA ILE A 190 13.15 0.13 3.15
C ILE A 190 14.33 1.09 2.99
N THR A 191 14.41 2.11 3.82
CA THR A 191 15.29 3.26 3.59
C THR A 191 15.76 3.89 4.91
N PRO A 192 16.92 4.58 4.91
CA PRO A 192 17.31 5.45 6.03
C PRO A 192 16.51 6.76 6.11
N GLY A 193 15.56 6.99 5.18
CA GLY A 193 14.71 8.16 5.11
C GLY A 193 15.20 9.24 4.13
N SER A 194 14.26 10.03 3.61
CA SER A 194 14.49 11.03 2.55
C SER A 194 15.54 12.09 2.91
N LEU A 195 15.65 12.43 4.18
CA LEU A 195 16.60 13.45 4.66
C LEU A 195 17.98 12.88 5.01
N ALA A 196 18.18 11.57 4.91
CA ALA A 196 19.45 10.93 5.26
C ALA A 196 20.68 11.58 4.57
N PRO A 197 20.60 12.04 3.30
CA PRO A 197 21.73 12.70 2.65
C PRO A 197 22.19 14.01 3.31
N LEU A 198 21.35 14.61 4.13
CA LEU A 198 21.63 15.86 4.84
C LEU A 198 22.34 15.66 6.19
N PHE A 199 22.44 14.41 6.66
CA PHE A 199 23.01 14.03 7.93
C PHE A 199 24.29 13.21 7.75
N PRO A 200 25.07 12.97 8.82
CA PRO A 200 26.19 12.04 8.78
C PRO A 200 25.75 10.66 8.26
N ALA A 201 26.67 9.98 7.57
CA ALA A 201 26.41 8.66 7.00
C ALA A 201 25.72 7.72 8.01
N PRO A 202 24.69 7.00 7.56
CA PRO A 202 23.95 6.09 8.43
C PRO A 202 24.85 4.95 8.94
N PRO A 203 24.47 4.26 10.03
CA PRO A 203 25.22 3.14 10.57
C PRO A 203 25.50 2.05 9.53
N VAL A 204 26.64 1.33 9.70
CA VAL A 204 26.95 0.18 8.86
C VAL A 204 25.85 -0.88 8.97
N GLY A 205 25.35 -1.35 7.83
CA GLY A 205 24.27 -2.32 7.74
C GLY A 205 22.88 -1.70 7.55
N THR A 206 22.78 -0.38 7.48
CA THR A 206 21.55 0.31 7.04
C THR A 206 21.21 -0.13 5.62
N ILE A 207 19.93 -0.38 5.37
CA ILE A 207 19.41 -0.89 4.10
C ILE A 207 18.72 0.25 3.35
N ASP A 208 18.89 0.25 2.02
CA ASP A 208 18.20 1.16 1.13
C ASP A 208 17.79 0.41 -0.14
N VAL A 209 16.56 -0.08 -0.15
CA VAL A 209 16.06 -1.01 -1.17
C VAL A 209 14.57 -0.82 -1.44
N ILE A 210 14.16 -1.18 -2.65
CA ILE A 210 12.77 -1.52 -2.97
C ILE A 210 12.70 -3.03 -3.09
N ARG A 211 11.78 -3.66 -2.34
CA ARG A 211 11.68 -5.10 -2.19
C ARG A 211 10.26 -5.60 -2.42
N GLU A 212 10.12 -6.67 -3.20
CA GLU A 212 8.90 -7.46 -3.28
C GLU A 212 9.00 -8.65 -2.31
N ILE A 213 7.97 -8.83 -1.50
CA ILE A 213 7.85 -9.94 -0.55
C ILE A 213 6.56 -10.70 -0.78
N ASP A 214 6.57 -12.01 -0.53
CA ASP A 214 5.36 -12.82 -0.42
C ASP A 214 4.67 -12.65 0.96
N LEU A 215 3.52 -13.27 1.14
CA LEU A 215 2.78 -13.25 2.42
C LEU A 215 3.56 -13.84 3.60
N ALA A 216 4.53 -14.73 3.34
CA ALA A 216 5.42 -15.26 4.39
C ALA A 216 6.58 -14.31 4.74
N GLY A 217 6.71 -13.18 4.02
CA GLY A 217 7.81 -12.23 4.18
C GLY A 217 9.09 -12.62 3.44
N THR A 218 9.01 -13.62 2.53
CA THR A 218 10.15 -14.03 1.71
C THR A 218 10.40 -13.01 0.61
N THR A 219 11.64 -12.56 0.44
CA THR A 219 12.03 -11.67 -0.66
C THR A 219 11.89 -12.40 -1.99
N VAL A 220 11.14 -11.84 -2.92
CA VAL A 220 10.93 -12.34 -4.28
C VAL A 220 11.87 -11.67 -5.26
N ARG A 221 11.92 -10.34 -5.25
CA ARG A 221 12.90 -9.54 -6.00
C ARG A 221 13.20 -8.24 -5.23
N GLU A 222 14.35 -7.66 -5.53
CA GLU A 222 14.83 -6.48 -4.81
C GLU A 222 15.80 -5.68 -5.69
N ILE A 223 15.83 -4.37 -5.50
CA ILE A 223 16.88 -3.49 -6.03
C ILE A 223 17.38 -2.57 -4.94
N SER A 224 18.70 -2.49 -4.77
CA SER A 224 19.32 -1.49 -3.90
C SER A 224 19.55 -0.17 -4.64
N ILE A 225 19.68 0.92 -3.89
CA ILE A 225 20.05 2.22 -4.47
C ILE A 225 21.41 2.15 -5.20
N ALA A 226 22.35 1.38 -4.68
CA ALA A 226 23.66 1.18 -5.30
C ALA A 226 23.56 0.42 -6.64
N ASP A 227 22.74 -0.63 -6.72
CA ASP A 227 22.49 -1.36 -7.96
C ASP A 227 21.76 -0.48 -8.97
N LEU A 228 20.78 0.33 -8.52
CA LEU A 228 20.10 1.26 -9.40
C LEU A 228 21.05 2.31 -9.97
N ASN A 229 21.91 2.90 -9.16
CA ASN A 229 22.92 3.85 -9.64
C ASN A 229 23.87 3.22 -10.69
N THR A 230 24.25 1.95 -10.49
CA THR A 230 25.03 1.20 -11.48
C THR A 230 24.28 1.05 -12.79
N LYS A 231 22.99 0.72 -12.73
CA LYS A 231 22.13 0.56 -13.92
C LYS A 231 21.85 1.90 -14.62
N LEU A 232 21.64 2.98 -13.87
CA LEU A 232 21.46 4.34 -14.42
C LEU A 232 22.70 4.76 -15.21
N ALA A 233 23.90 4.61 -14.64
CA ALA A 233 25.15 4.91 -15.32
C ALA A 233 25.34 4.05 -16.59
N ALA A 234 25.03 2.75 -16.53
CA ALA A 234 25.09 1.86 -17.68
C ALA A 234 24.09 2.23 -18.79
N ALA A 235 22.93 2.79 -18.43
CA ALA A 235 21.93 3.32 -19.36
C ALA A 235 22.27 4.72 -19.90
N GLY A 236 23.35 5.35 -19.42
CA GLY A 236 23.85 6.64 -19.92
C GLY A 236 23.28 7.85 -19.19
N TYR A 237 22.61 7.69 -18.07
CA TYR A 237 22.18 8.81 -17.24
C TYR A 237 23.35 9.34 -16.39
N ASP A 238 23.59 10.64 -16.46
CA ASP A 238 24.53 11.37 -15.59
C ASP A 238 23.80 11.79 -14.31
N LEU A 239 23.46 10.80 -13.50
CA LEU A 239 22.64 10.94 -12.31
C LEU A 239 23.09 9.95 -11.24
N THR A 240 23.19 10.42 -10.01
CA THR A 240 23.37 9.58 -8.82
C THR A 240 22.23 9.86 -7.84
N LEU A 241 21.52 8.83 -7.46
CA LEU A 241 20.51 8.90 -6.41
C LEU A 241 21.17 8.64 -5.06
N GLU A 242 20.72 9.39 -4.05
CA GLU A 242 21.26 9.28 -2.69
C GLU A 242 20.54 8.20 -1.91
N VAL A 243 19.18 8.24 -1.87
CA VAL A 243 18.33 7.26 -1.18
C VAL A 243 17.00 7.08 -1.90
N PHE A 244 16.35 5.93 -1.71
CA PHE A 244 14.90 5.77 -1.96
C PHE A 244 14.10 6.37 -0.83
N HIS A 245 12.88 6.82 -1.11
CA HIS A 245 12.01 7.33 -0.06
C HIS A 245 10.53 7.37 -0.47
N HIS A 246 9.68 7.54 0.52
CA HIS A 246 8.27 7.89 0.53
C HIS A 246 7.34 6.99 -0.26
N ASP A 247 7.63 6.63 -1.51
CA ASP A 247 6.69 5.84 -2.31
C ASP A 247 7.37 4.99 -3.39
N VAL A 248 6.67 3.96 -3.79
CA VAL A 248 6.88 3.19 -5.01
C VAL A 248 5.51 2.92 -5.63
N LEU A 249 5.36 3.21 -6.93
CA LEU A 249 4.12 2.98 -7.66
C LEU A 249 4.25 1.72 -8.53
N PRO A 250 3.62 0.59 -8.17
CA PRO A 250 3.54 -0.56 -9.05
C PRO A 250 2.54 -0.31 -10.18
N LEU A 251 2.92 -0.63 -11.40
CA LEU A 251 2.09 -0.51 -12.59
C LEU A 251 1.56 -1.87 -13.04
N ALA A 252 0.46 -1.86 -13.80
CA ALA A 252 -0.20 -3.08 -14.28
C ALA A 252 0.67 -3.91 -15.24
N ASN A 253 1.64 -3.29 -15.90
CA ASN A 253 2.63 -3.96 -16.77
C ASN A 253 3.80 -4.62 -16.00
N GLY A 254 3.79 -4.58 -14.66
CA GLY A 254 4.84 -5.16 -13.80
C GLY A 254 6.00 -4.21 -13.51
N HIS A 255 6.01 -3.01 -14.09
CA HIS A 255 6.98 -1.97 -13.78
C HIS A 255 6.75 -1.36 -12.39
N TRP A 256 7.78 -0.71 -11.86
CA TRP A 256 7.70 0.10 -10.65
C TRP A 256 8.24 1.50 -10.92
N ILE A 257 7.48 2.52 -10.56
CA ILE A 257 8.04 3.88 -10.51
C ILE A 257 8.50 4.15 -9.09
N ALA A 258 9.82 4.31 -8.94
CA ALA A 258 10.50 4.59 -7.68
C ALA A 258 10.70 6.09 -7.50
N ILE A 259 10.65 6.56 -6.26
CA ILE A 259 11.12 7.89 -5.86
C ILE A 259 12.50 7.73 -5.24
N GLY A 260 13.46 8.50 -5.75
CA GLY A 260 14.76 8.69 -5.12
C GLY A 260 15.10 10.16 -5.13
N ASN A 261 16.07 10.59 -4.31
CA ASN A 261 16.52 11.97 -4.34
C ASN A 261 17.97 12.12 -4.78
N THR A 262 18.37 13.35 -5.15
CA THR A 262 19.71 13.69 -5.57
C THR A 262 20.10 15.06 -5.03
N LEU A 263 21.39 15.26 -4.78
CA LEU A 263 21.95 16.54 -4.34
C LEU A 263 22.57 17.31 -5.52
N LYS A 264 22.12 18.55 -5.71
CA LYS A 264 22.67 19.45 -6.74
C LYS A 264 23.21 20.73 -6.11
N PRO A 265 24.49 21.10 -6.34
CA PRO A 265 25.05 22.32 -5.82
C PRO A 265 24.59 23.54 -6.65
N PHE A 266 24.13 24.57 -5.96
CA PHE A 266 23.78 25.87 -6.53
C PHE A 266 24.61 26.97 -5.92
N THR A 267 25.07 27.91 -6.76
CA THR A 267 25.76 29.14 -6.35
C THR A 267 24.87 30.34 -6.63
N ASN A 268 24.96 31.34 -5.77
CA ASN A 268 24.20 32.59 -5.93
C ASN A 268 22.67 32.45 -5.85
N LEU A 269 22.14 31.48 -5.10
CA LEU A 269 20.72 31.44 -4.78
C LEU A 269 20.34 32.69 -3.96
N PRO A 270 19.21 33.35 -4.26
CA PRO A 270 18.72 34.47 -3.48
C PRO A 270 18.63 34.15 -1.99
N GLY A 271 19.25 34.96 -1.13
CA GLY A 271 19.28 34.72 0.32
C GLY A 271 20.38 33.75 0.81
N PHE A 272 21.11 33.08 -0.10
CA PHE A 272 22.15 32.09 0.21
C PHE A 272 23.50 32.53 -0.37
N PRO A 273 24.39 33.14 0.43
CA PRO A 273 25.64 33.72 -0.06
C PRO A 273 26.73 32.70 -0.41
N SER A 274 26.56 31.45 0.00
CA SER A 274 27.50 30.34 -0.25
C SER A 274 26.90 29.35 -1.24
N THR A 275 27.72 28.41 -1.74
CA THR A 275 27.21 27.24 -2.43
C THR A 275 26.27 26.46 -1.50
N THR A 276 25.05 26.23 -1.96
CA THR A 276 24.02 25.47 -1.24
C THR A 276 23.76 24.16 -2.00
N ASN A 277 23.94 23.03 -1.33
CA ASN A 277 23.49 21.76 -1.88
C ASN A 277 21.98 21.68 -1.67
N VAL A 278 21.24 21.56 -2.75
CA VAL A 278 19.78 21.44 -2.77
C VAL A 278 19.43 19.98 -3.00
N LEU A 279 18.57 19.44 -2.15
CA LEU A 279 18.01 18.09 -2.28
C LEU A 279 16.72 18.18 -3.09
N GLY A 280 16.69 17.51 -4.23
CA GLY A 280 15.52 17.41 -5.11
C GLY A 280 15.26 15.97 -5.49
N ASP A 281 14.08 15.67 -6.01
CA ASP A 281 13.62 14.32 -6.22
C ASP A 281 13.65 13.90 -7.69
N VAL A 282 13.70 12.60 -7.88
CA VAL A 282 13.80 11.93 -9.17
C VAL A 282 12.87 10.75 -9.19
N LEU A 283 12.09 10.61 -10.24
CA LEU A 283 11.28 9.43 -10.51
C LEU A 283 12.02 8.53 -11.50
N VAL A 284 12.04 7.24 -11.22
CA VAL A 284 12.65 6.23 -12.10
C VAL A 284 11.65 5.11 -12.35
N ASP A 285 11.29 4.92 -13.61
CA ASP A 285 10.52 3.76 -14.05
C ASP A 285 11.47 2.56 -14.23
N LEU A 286 11.20 1.49 -13.50
CA LEU A 286 11.92 0.23 -13.49
C LEU A 286 11.09 -0.85 -14.18
N ASP A 287 11.63 -1.48 -15.23
CA ASP A 287 10.99 -2.60 -15.91
C ASP A 287 10.87 -3.85 -15.00
N GLU A 288 10.27 -4.92 -15.50
CA GLU A 288 10.11 -6.19 -14.77
C GLU A 288 11.46 -6.78 -14.28
N ASN A 289 12.56 -6.43 -14.94
CA ASN A 289 13.93 -6.84 -14.59
C ASN A 289 14.67 -5.79 -13.74
N LEU A 290 13.94 -4.78 -13.27
CA LEU A 290 14.44 -3.66 -12.47
C LEU A 290 15.54 -2.86 -13.22
N ASN A 291 15.40 -2.70 -14.54
CA ASN A 291 16.23 -1.78 -15.32
C ASN A 291 15.53 -0.43 -15.48
N PRO A 292 16.25 0.70 -15.37
CA PRO A 292 15.65 2.01 -15.59
C PRO A 292 15.30 2.18 -17.08
N VAL A 293 14.04 2.51 -17.36
CA VAL A 293 13.51 2.70 -18.72
C VAL A 293 13.01 4.13 -18.96
N TRP A 294 12.71 4.87 -17.90
CA TRP A 294 12.34 6.27 -17.94
C TRP A 294 12.80 6.96 -16.65
N VAL A 295 13.25 8.21 -16.76
CA VAL A 295 13.72 9.03 -15.64
C VAL A 295 13.16 10.44 -15.77
N TRP A 296 12.65 10.96 -14.66
CA TRP A 296 12.16 12.33 -14.55
C TRP A 296 12.78 13.02 -13.35
N ASN A 297 13.53 14.08 -13.61
CA ASN A 297 14.29 14.81 -12.60
C ASN A 297 13.67 16.18 -12.37
N GLU A 298 13.23 16.47 -11.15
CA GLU A 298 12.54 17.71 -10.82
C GLU A 298 13.37 18.96 -11.05
N PHE A 299 14.69 18.88 -10.98
CA PHE A 299 15.58 19.99 -11.32
C PHE A 299 15.52 20.44 -12.79
N ASP A 300 14.95 19.63 -13.67
CA ASP A 300 14.78 19.96 -15.08
C ASP A 300 13.43 20.62 -15.37
N HIS A 301 12.48 20.60 -14.40
CA HIS A 301 11.10 21.00 -14.60
C HIS A 301 10.64 22.15 -13.70
N PHE A 302 11.35 22.41 -12.58
CA PHE A 302 10.98 23.45 -11.62
C PHE A 302 12.07 24.51 -11.45
N ASP A 303 11.63 25.73 -11.14
CA ASP A 303 12.53 26.81 -10.77
C ASP A 303 12.95 26.64 -9.29
N VAL A 304 14.22 26.41 -9.06
CA VAL A 304 14.80 26.28 -7.72
C VAL A 304 14.58 27.52 -6.84
N ASN A 305 14.34 28.71 -7.44
CA ASN A 305 14.02 29.92 -6.70
C ASN A 305 12.63 29.88 -6.04
N ARG A 306 11.74 28.98 -6.49
CA ARG A 306 10.50 28.68 -5.77
C ARG A 306 10.79 27.64 -4.69
N HIS A 307 10.80 28.08 -3.45
CA HIS A 307 11.05 27.25 -2.27
C HIS A 307 10.18 27.69 -1.10
N PRO A 308 8.89 27.30 -1.07
CA PRO A 308 8.01 27.59 0.06
C PRO A 308 8.59 27.12 1.38
N PHE A 309 9.24 25.96 1.37
CA PHE A 309 10.05 25.46 2.47
C PHE A 309 11.52 25.84 2.36
N MET A 310 12.25 25.78 3.46
CA MET A 310 13.66 26.18 3.50
C MET A 310 14.56 25.11 2.90
N PHE A 311 15.58 25.53 2.15
CA PHE A 311 16.67 24.65 1.75
C PHE A 311 17.36 24.00 2.97
N PRO A 312 17.97 22.81 2.81
CA PRO A 312 18.26 22.12 1.53
C PRO A 312 17.15 21.23 0.98
N ASP A 313 16.09 20.91 1.73
CA ASP A 313 15.02 20.02 1.34
C ASP A 313 14.00 20.77 0.47
N TRP A 314 14.13 20.65 -0.88
CA TRP A 314 13.44 21.55 -1.80
C TRP A 314 12.09 21.05 -2.29
N THR A 315 11.98 19.77 -2.63
CA THR A 315 10.78 19.22 -3.25
C THR A 315 10.04 18.25 -2.35
N HIS A 316 10.70 17.28 -1.78
CA HIS A 316 10.13 16.31 -0.85
C HIS A 316 8.90 15.59 -1.41
N THR A 317 9.07 15.03 -2.62
CA THR A 317 8.03 14.24 -3.27
C THR A 317 7.66 13.03 -2.43
N ASN A 318 6.37 12.86 -2.13
CA ASN A 318 5.94 11.85 -1.14
C ASN A 318 4.92 10.84 -1.66
N ALA A 319 4.33 11.04 -2.84
CA ALA A 319 3.38 10.09 -3.39
C ALA A 319 3.28 10.15 -4.91
N LEU A 320 2.96 9.01 -5.50
CA LEU A 320 2.73 8.82 -6.91
C LEU A 320 1.37 8.16 -7.14
N VAL A 321 0.60 8.69 -8.08
CA VAL A 321 -0.68 8.12 -8.50
C VAL A 321 -0.71 7.98 -10.01
N TYR A 322 -1.13 6.80 -10.48
CA TYR A 322 -1.34 6.54 -11.90
C TYR A 322 -2.73 7.03 -12.31
N SER A 323 -2.78 7.85 -13.36
CA SER A 323 -4.02 8.42 -13.92
C SER A 323 -4.54 7.51 -15.04
N ASP A 324 -5.88 7.45 -15.20
CA ASP A 324 -6.54 6.61 -16.23
C ASP A 324 -6.14 6.95 -17.67
N ASP A 325 -5.53 8.10 -17.90
CA ASP A 325 -5.01 8.53 -19.21
C ASP A 325 -3.54 8.16 -19.44
N GLY A 326 -2.96 7.35 -18.57
CA GLY A 326 -1.58 6.88 -18.68
C GLY A 326 -0.53 7.86 -18.16
N ASN A 327 -0.94 8.93 -17.47
CA ASN A 327 -0.05 9.94 -16.91
C ASN A 327 0.14 9.75 -15.40
N LEU A 328 1.05 10.52 -14.82
CA LEU A 328 1.33 10.47 -13.38
C LEU A 328 0.83 11.73 -12.68
N LEU A 329 0.23 11.56 -11.50
CA LEU A 329 0.13 12.61 -10.51
C LEU A 329 1.25 12.43 -9.49
N VAL A 330 1.95 13.51 -9.21
CA VAL A 330 3.10 13.57 -8.30
C VAL A 330 2.80 14.56 -7.20
N SER A 331 2.80 14.12 -5.94
CA SER A 331 2.62 14.99 -4.78
C SER A 331 3.97 15.52 -4.33
N ILE A 332 4.16 16.83 -4.47
CA ILE A 332 5.42 17.52 -4.18
C ILE A 332 5.22 18.41 -2.95
N ARG A 333 5.37 17.80 -1.78
CA ARG A 333 5.06 18.35 -0.46
C ARG A 333 5.59 19.78 -0.26
N ASN A 334 6.89 19.98 -0.47
CA ASN A 334 7.55 21.26 -0.17
C ASN A 334 7.29 22.31 -1.26
N GLN A 335 6.54 21.95 -2.30
CA GLN A 335 6.02 22.90 -3.28
C GLN A 335 4.53 23.21 -3.07
N ASN A 336 3.84 22.48 -2.18
CA ASN A 336 2.39 22.56 -1.99
C ASN A 336 1.64 22.34 -3.31
N TRP A 337 2.08 21.36 -4.10
CA TRP A 337 1.54 21.08 -5.42
C TRP A 337 1.33 19.59 -5.69
N LEU A 338 0.19 19.25 -6.26
CA LEU A 338 0.03 18.06 -7.08
C LEU A 338 0.33 18.42 -8.53
N VAL A 339 1.20 17.65 -9.15
CA VAL A 339 1.65 17.91 -10.54
C VAL A 339 1.26 16.73 -11.43
N LYS A 340 0.66 17.01 -12.59
CA LYS A 340 0.44 15.98 -13.61
C LYS A 340 1.57 16.02 -14.62
N VAL A 341 2.21 14.87 -14.80
CA VAL A 341 3.37 14.68 -15.67
C VAL A 341 2.98 13.85 -16.89
N ASP A 342 3.37 14.28 -18.08
CA ASP A 342 3.21 13.54 -19.35
C ASP A 342 4.09 12.29 -19.34
N TYR A 343 3.57 11.20 -18.77
CA TYR A 343 4.28 9.92 -18.65
C TYR A 343 3.90 8.95 -19.78
N ARG A 344 2.60 8.80 -20.06
CA ARG A 344 2.03 7.95 -21.12
C ARG A 344 2.68 6.57 -21.19
N ASP A 345 2.66 5.83 -20.09
CA ASP A 345 3.23 4.48 -19.98
C ASP A 345 4.74 4.43 -20.36
N GLY A 346 5.50 5.45 -19.99
CA GLY A 346 6.94 5.56 -20.22
C GLY A 346 7.36 6.13 -21.58
N VAL A 347 6.39 6.54 -22.45
CA VAL A 347 6.68 7.15 -23.74
C VAL A 347 6.37 8.66 -23.80
N GLY A 348 5.92 9.23 -22.69
CA GLY A 348 5.65 10.66 -22.55
C GLY A 348 6.92 11.50 -22.53
N THR A 349 6.78 12.81 -22.75
CA THR A 349 7.89 13.76 -22.79
C THR A 349 8.42 14.13 -21.41
N GLY A 350 7.68 13.84 -20.33
CA GLY A 350 7.96 14.32 -18.99
C GLY A 350 7.52 15.76 -18.74
N ASP A 351 6.86 16.40 -19.72
CA ASP A 351 6.36 17.77 -19.54
C ASP A 351 5.31 17.83 -18.43
N ILE A 352 5.32 18.95 -17.69
CA ILE A 352 4.27 19.23 -16.71
C ILE A 352 3.02 19.65 -17.46
N LEU A 353 1.96 18.86 -17.38
CA LEU A 353 0.67 19.14 -17.99
C LEU A 353 -0.12 20.20 -17.19
N TRP A 354 0.00 20.15 -15.87
CA TRP A 354 -0.56 21.12 -14.95
C TRP A 354 -0.07 20.95 -13.49
N ARG A 355 -0.29 22.01 -12.71
CA ARG A 355 -0.04 22.08 -11.27
C ARG A 355 -1.32 22.44 -10.55
N LEU A 356 -1.72 21.63 -9.57
CA LEU A 356 -2.85 21.88 -8.69
C LEU A 356 -2.32 22.31 -7.31
N GLY A 357 -2.90 23.35 -6.73
CA GLY A 357 -2.50 23.92 -5.45
C GLY A 357 -2.29 25.42 -5.53
N TYR A 358 -1.93 26.05 -4.43
CA TYR A 358 -1.72 27.50 -4.38
C TYR A 358 -0.63 27.95 -5.35
N GLN A 359 -0.90 28.98 -6.15
CA GLN A 359 -0.03 29.46 -7.24
C GLN A 359 0.24 28.44 -8.35
N GLY A 360 -0.60 27.40 -8.45
CA GLY A 360 -0.62 26.47 -9.59
C GLY A 360 -1.46 27.01 -10.76
N ASP A 361 -1.90 26.09 -11.60
CA ASP A 361 -2.63 26.40 -12.84
C ASP A 361 -4.15 26.48 -12.67
N PHE A 362 -4.67 26.12 -11.49
CA PHE A 362 -6.11 26.04 -11.18
C PHE A 362 -6.57 27.19 -10.30
N SER A 363 -7.81 27.63 -10.52
CA SER A 363 -8.54 28.50 -9.61
C SER A 363 -9.44 27.68 -8.69
N LEU A 364 -9.40 27.96 -7.38
CA LEU A 364 -10.33 27.38 -6.41
C LEU A 364 -11.67 28.11 -6.49
N GLN A 365 -12.75 27.37 -6.69
CA GLN A 365 -14.11 27.90 -6.88
C GLN A 365 -14.92 27.77 -5.61
N GLY A 366 -15.60 28.86 -5.23
CA GLY A 366 -16.53 28.87 -4.11
C GLY A 366 -15.91 28.95 -2.72
N ASP A 367 -14.59 29.02 -2.63
CA ASP A 367 -13.82 28.99 -1.40
C ASP A 367 -12.85 30.18 -1.32
N THR A 368 -12.16 30.31 -0.19
CA THR A 368 -11.21 31.39 0.03
C THR A 368 -9.79 30.95 -0.32
N ASP A 369 -9.29 31.43 -1.46
CA ASP A 369 -7.89 31.27 -1.84
C ASP A 369 -7.04 32.36 -1.15
N PRO A 370 -5.88 32.06 -0.52
CA PRO A 370 -5.15 30.78 -0.49
C PRO A 370 -5.52 29.82 0.63
N SER A 371 -6.30 30.23 1.63
CA SER A 371 -6.45 29.50 2.90
C SER A 371 -7.16 28.15 2.76
N ASP A 372 -7.91 27.92 1.69
CA ASP A 372 -8.63 26.69 1.44
C ASP A 372 -7.91 25.72 0.48
N TRP A 373 -6.74 26.08 -0.04
CA TRP A 373 -5.82 25.15 -0.67
C TRP A 373 -5.16 24.21 0.39
N PHE A 374 -4.64 23.08 -0.08
CA PHE A 374 -3.81 22.19 0.74
C PHE A 374 -2.36 22.65 0.82
N TYR A 375 -1.67 22.28 1.90
CA TYR A 375 -0.28 22.64 2.16
C TYR A 375 0.48 21.46 2.80
N ALA A 376 1.66 21.16 2.27
CA ALA A 376 2.50 20.04 2.70
C ALA A 376 1.78 18.68 2.65
N GLU A 377 0.96 18.50 1.63
CA GLU A 377 0.03 17.38 1.48
C GLU A 377 0.74 16.02 1.35
N HIS A 378 0.00 14.97 1.68
CA HIS A 378 0.42 13.58 1.48
C HIS A 378 -0.64 12.76 0.77
N ALA A 379 -0.16 11.76 0.03
CA ALA A 379 -0.90 10.61 -0.47
C ALA A 379 -2.25 10.95 -1.13
N PRO A 380 -2.28 11.72 -2.23
CA PRO A 380 -3.50 11.91 -3.00
C PRO A 380 -4.01 10.57 -3.55
N SER A 381 -5.33 10.42 -3.62
CA SER A 381 -5.97 9.31 -4.30
C SER A 381 -7.16 9.78 -5.13
N PHE A 382 -7.49 9.04 -6.20
CA PHE A 382 -8.70 9.32 -6.97
C PHE A 382 -9.94 8.84 -6.22
N ALA A 383 -10.85 9.75 -5.92
CA ALA A 383 -12.19 9.41 -5.43
C ALA A 383 -13.13 9.00 -6.57
N THR A 384 -12.85 9.47 -7.80
CA THR A 384 -13.57 9.10 -9.03
C THR A 384 -12.60 8.90 -10.19
N SER A 385 -13.03 8.16 -11.24
CA SER A 385 -12.20 7.94 -12.43
C SER A 385 -11.82 9.25 -13.13
N SER A 386 -10.57 9.34 -13.60
CA SER A 386 -9.99 10.50 -14.28
C SER A 386 -10.17 10.52 -15.80
N THR A 387 -10.84 9.53 -16.40
CA THR A 387 -10.93 9.33 -17.87
C THR A 387 -11.52 10.50 -18.65
N THR A 388 -12.36 11.33 -18.04
CA THR A 388 -13.05 12.44 -18.72
C THR A 388 -12.34 13.78 -18.55
N GLY A 389 -11.24 13.86 -17.84
CA GLY A 389 -10.61 15.11 -17.41
C GLY A 389 -11.42 15.87 -16.36
N LYS A 390 -12.46 15.22 -15.81
CA LYS A 390 -13.24 15.67 -14.65
C LYS A 390 -13.28 14.54 -13.64
N PHE A 391 -12.75 14.79 -12.47
CA PHE A 391 -12.60 13.77 -11.42
C PHE A 391 -12.52 14.41 -10.04
N SER A 392 -12.65 13.60 -9.01
CA SER A 392 -12.46 14.02 -7.63
C SER A 392 -11.18 13.40 -7.07
N LEU A 393 -10.40 14.19 -6.36
CA LEU A 393 -9.22 13.78 -5.60
C LEU A 393 -9.46 13.99 -4.12
N VAL A 394 -9.02 13.03 -3.31
CA VAL A 394 -8.89 13.17 -1.85
C VAL A 394 -7.41 13.09 -1.48
N LEU A 395 -7.01 13.81 -0.44
CA LEU A 395 -5.64 13.80 0.08
C LEU A 395 -5.63 14.13 1.57
N PHE A 396 -4.52 13.88 2.24
CA PHE A 396 -4.28 14.38 3.57
C PHE A 396 -3.49 15.70 3.49
N ASP A 397 -4.11 16.80 3.88
CA ASP A 397 -3.52 18.13 3.95
C ASP A 397 -2.93 18.35 5.35
N ASN A 398 -1.62 18.20 5.47
CA ASN A 398 -0.93 18.37 6.75
C ASN A 398 -1.02 19.81 7.27
N GLY A 399 -0.99 20.79 6.37
CA GLY A 399 -1.22 22.19 6.72
C GLY A 399 -0.02 22.93 7.30
N ASP A 400 1.20 22.38 7.20
CA ASP A 400 2.43 22.93 7.81
C ASP A 400 2.75 24.34 7.32
N ASP A 401 2.57 24.58 6.02
CA ASP A 401 2.92 25.81 5.35
C ASP A 401 1.69 26.67 5.03
N ARG A 402 0.61 26.49 5.74
CA ARG A 402 -0.66 27.19 5.51
C ARG A 402 -0.54 28.73 5.65
N VAL A 403 0.54 29.21 6.20
CA VAL A 403 0.88 30.64 6.31
C VAL A 403 1.62 31.20 5.10
N PHE A 404 2.06 30.34 4.17
CA PHE A 404 2.68 30.75 2.90
C PHE A 404 1.61 31.32 1.95
N PRO A 405 1.86 32.43 1.23
CA PRO A 405 3.08 33.25 1.22
C PRO A 405 3.05 34.46 2.15
N SER A 406 1.98 34.66 2.91
CA SER A 406 1.74 35.95 3.59
C SER A 406 2.28 36.05 5.01
N ASN A 407 2.74 34.97 5.61
CA ASN A 407 3.12 34.89 7.03
C ASN A 407 2.06 35.42 8.01
N THR A 408 0.82 35.58 7.58
CA THR A 408 -0.12 36.41 8.33
C THR A 408 -1.30 35.69 8.91
N THR A 409 -1.75 34.55 8.42
CA THR A 409 -2.90 33.97 9.15
C THR A 409 -3.31 32.57 8.66
N CYS A 410 -3.01 31.61 9.45
CA CYS A 410 -3.78 30.42 9.60
C CYS A 410 -5.09 30.76 10.34
N GLN A 411 -6.02 31.46 9.73
CA GLN A 411 -7.34 31.73 10.34
C GLN A 411 -8.42 31.12 9.45
N LYS A 412 -8.99 30.01 9.91
CA LYS A 412 -10.22 29.47 9.34
C LYS A 412 -11.34 29.52 10.38
N VAL A 413 -12.54 29.86 9.94
CA VAL A 413 -13.73 29.83 10.81
C VAL A 413 -13.94 28.40 11.32
N GLY A 414 -14.03 28.23 12.63
CA GLY A 414 -14.23 26.93 13.29
C GLY A 414 -12.96 26.19 13.67
N VAL A 415 -11.76 26.71 13.38
CA VAL A 415 -10.49 26.13 13.83
C VAL A 415 -9.95 26.91 15.02
N SER A 416 -9.66 26.20 16.13
CA SER A 416 -9.25 26.80 17.39
C SER A 416 -7.76 27.09 17.49
N SER A 417 -6.94 26.44 16.65
CA SER A 417 -5.48 26.55 16.69
C SER A 417 -4.88 26.47 15.29
N CYS A 418 -3.66 26.94 15.14
CA CYS A 418 -2.83 26.83 13.96
C CYS A 418 -1.43 26.32 14.32
N PRO A 419 -0.81 25.44 13.52
CA PRO A 419 -1.36 24.84 12.27
C PRO A 419 -2.49 23.84 12.53
N TYR A 420 -3.18 23.43 11.48
CA TYR A 420 -4.23 22.41 11.52
C TYR A 420 -4.20 21.56 10.23
N SER A 421 -4.56 20.29 10.35
CA SER A 421 -4.66 19.35 9.21
C SER A 421 -6.10 19.20 8.73
N THR A 422 -6.26 18.88 7.46
CA THR A 422 -7.58 18.67 6.85
C THR A 422 -7.60 17.50 5.88
N VAL A 423 -8.80 17.02 5.57
CA VAL A 423 -9.06 16.03 4.53
C VAL A 423 -10.02 16.65 3.51
N PRO A 424 -9.49 17.30 2.46
CA PRO A 424 -10.31 17.83 1.38
C PRO A 424 -10.60 16.77 0.32
N ILE A 425 -11.83 16.83 -0.27
CA ILE A 425 -12.09 16.25 -1.58
C ILE A 425 -12.29 17.41 -2.57
N LEU A 426 -11.47 17.42 -3.61
CA LEU A 426 -11.48 18.46 -4.64
C LEU A 426 -12.07 17.88 -5.94
N ASP A 427 -13.14 18.49 -6.43
CA ASP A 427 -13.66 18.24 -7.78
C ASP A 427 -12.85 19.05 -8.79
N ILE A 428 -12.22 18.37 -9.72
CA ILE A 428 -11.27 18.92 -10.69
C ILE A 428 -11.88 18.94 -12.08
N ASP A 429 -11.74 20.06 -12.79
CA ASP A 429 -11.95 20.17 -14.24
C ASP A 429 -10.63 20.58 -14.90
N GLU A 430 -9.95 19.61 -15.52
CA GLU A 430 -8.65 19.82 -16.18
C GLU A 430 -8.75 20.79 -17.37
N THR A 431 -9.90 20.83 -18.05
CA THR A 431 -10.10 21.70 -19.21
C THR A 431 -10.33 23.15 -18.79
N ALA A 432 -11.20 23.36 -17.81
CA ALA A 432 -11.50 24.69 -17.28
C ALA A 432 -10.41 25.21 -16.33
N LYS A 433 -9.51 24.35 -15.87
CA LYS A 433 -8.52 24.65 -14.81
C LYS A 433 -9.19 25.18 -13.55
N THR A 434 -10.23 24.49 -13.12
CA THR A 434 -10.95 24.81 -11.88
C THR A 434 -10.92 23.63 -10.91
N ALA A 435 -10.85 23.94 -9.63
CA ALA A 435 -11.03 23.03 -8.53
C ALA A 435 -12.15 23.54 -7.61
N THR A 436 -12.99 22.65 -7.10
CA THR A 436 -14.06 22.99 -6.16
C THR A 436 -13.93 22.09 -4.94
N LEU A 437 -14.01 22.66 -3.75
CA LEU A 437 -13.94 21.91 -2.49
C LEU A 437 -15.29 21.21 -2.27
N ALA A 438 -15.39 19.94 -2.66
CA ALA A 438 -16.62 19.14 -2.58
C ALA A 438 -16.87 18.59 -1.15
N PHE A 439 -15.81 18.31 -0.42
CA PHE A 439 -15.83 17.86 0.98
C PHE A 439 -14.65 18.46 1.71
N HIS A 440 -14.84 18.77 2.98
CA HIS A 440 -13.79 19.30 3.81
C HIS A 440 -13.99 18.84 5.26
N TYR A 441 -13.03 18.12 5.78
CA TYR A 441 -13.01 17.67 7.16
C TYR A 441 -11.77 18.23 7.87
N VAL A 442 -11.96 18.93 8.97
CA VAL A 442 -10.83 19.33 9.83
C VAL A 442 -10.47 18.13 10.68
N ALA A 443 -9.25 17.65 10.54
CA ALA A 443 -8.75 16.51 11.30
C ALA A 443 -8.77 16.80 12.81
N PRO A 444 -9.06 15.81 13.66
CA PRO A 444 -9.14 16.00 15.11
C PRO A 444 -7.86 16.56 15.73
N GLN A 445 -6.71 16.16 15.19
CA GLN A 445 -5.39 16.64 15.62
C GLN A 445 -4.62 17.21 14.43
N TYR A 446 -3.58 17.99 14.72
CA TYR A 446 -2.61 18.42 13.73
C TYR A 446 -1.56 17.32 13.54
N SER A 447 -1.37 16.89 12.31
CA SER A 447 -0.33 15.93 11.94
C SER A 447 0.55 16.52 10.84
N GLY A 448 1.76 16.93 11.21
CA GLY A 448 2.65 17.72 10.34
C GLY A 448 3.38 16.92 9.26
N PHE A 449 3.24 15.61 9.21
CA PHE A 449 3.88 14.76 8.18
C PHE A 449 3.17 13.41 8.05
N GLY A 450 3.41 12.72 6.93
CA GLY A 450 2.80 11.42 6.67
C GLY A 450 1.28 11.51 6.53
N GLY A 451 0.62 10.40 6.73
CA GLY A 451 -0.82 10.27 6.58
C GLY A 451 -1.25 10.02 5.14
N ASN A 452 -2.48 9.60 5.00
CA ASN A 452 -3.17 9.44 3.71
C ASN A 452 -4.67 9.62 3.90
N ALA A 453 -5.38 9.76 2.78
CA ALA A 453 -6.84 9.72 2.77
C ALA A 453 -7.35 8.98 1.53
N GLU A 454 -8.45 8.26 1.69
CA GLU A 454 -9.13 7.59 0.59
C GLU A 454 -10.66 7.63 0.75
N VAL A 455 -11.37 7.61 -0.37
CA VAL A 455 -12.82 7.40 -0.38
C VAL A 455 -13.08 5.91 -0.49
N LEU A 456 -13.72 5.36 0.53
CA LEU A 456 -14.03 3.94 0.62
C LEU A 456 -15.20 3.55 -0.29
N GLN A 457 -15.36 2.24 -0.56
CA GLN A 457 -16.44 1.73 -1.43
C GLN A 457 -17.85 2.05 -0.93
N ASN A 458 -18.04 2.19 0.40
CA ASN A 458 -19.31 2.59 1.00
C ASN A 458 -19.58 4.11 0.90
N GLY A 459 -18.64 4.89 0.34
CA GLY A 459 -18.70 6.35 0.21
C GLY A 459 -18.20 7.11 1.44
N ASN A 460 -17.75 6.45 2.49
CA ASN A 460 -17.10 7.09 3.63
C ASN A 460 -15.68 7.52 3.25
N VAL A 461 -15.10 8.38 4.05
CA VAL A 461 -13.70 8.82 3.93
C VAL A 461 -12.90 8.20 5.06
N GLU A 462 -11.82 7.48 4.71
CA GLU A 462 -10.80 7.04 5.65
C GLU A 462 -9.60 7.94 5.56
N PHE A 463 -8.96 8.21 6.69
CA PHE A 463 -7.71 8.96 6.74
C PHE A 463 -6.88 8.57 7.95
N ASP A 464 -5.57 8.79 7.85
CA ASP A 464 -4.57 8.51 8.86
C ASP A 464 -3.89 9.83 9.31
N GLU A 465 -3.93 10.11 10.60
CA GLU A 465 -3.10 11.12 11.27
C GLU A 465 -1.80 10.44 11.72
N CYS A 466 -0.74 10.56 10.93
CA CYS A 466 0.53 9.85 11.13
C CYS A 466 1.15 10.07 12.53
N ASP A 467 1.05 11.28 13.05
CA ASP A 467 1.47 11.65 14.40
C ASP A 467 0.55 12.76 14.93
N SER A 468 -0.39 12.37 15.75
CA SER A 468 -1.42 13.26 16.32
C SER A 468 -0.94 14.07 17.54
N THR A 469 0.31 13.88 17.98
CA THR A 469 0.82 14.55 19.20
C THR A 469 2.13 15.28 18.96
N ASN A 470 3.21 14.57 18.85
CA ASN A 470 4.56 15.04 18.52
C ASN A 470 5.53 13.85 18.51
N LEU A 471 6.68 14.01 17.85
CA LEU A 471 7.70 12.95 17.75
C LEU A 471 8.32 12.49 19.08
N ILE A 472 8.08 13.20 20.19
CA ILE A 472 8.61 12.83 21.51
C ILE A 472 7.73 11.77 22.16
N ASN A 473 6.42 11.92 22.02
CA ASN A 473 5.42 10.96 22.46
C ASN A 473 4.49 10.68 21.27
N PRO A 474 4.97 9.91 20.29
CA PRO A 474 4.20 9.67 19.07
C PRO A 474 2.89 8.95 19.37
N ASP A 475 1.86 9.29 18.64
CA ASP A 475 0.55 8.66 18.69
C ASP A 475 -0.12 8.84 17.34
N ALA A 476 -0.64 7.82 16.75
CA ALA A 476 -1.27 7.89 15.44
C ALA A 476 -2.72 7.44 15.51
N ASP A 477 -3.56 8.07 14.72
CA ASP A 477 -5.00 7.84 14.71
C ASP A 477 -5.50 7.59 13.29
N ILE A 478 -6.28 6.55 13.09
CA ILE A 478 -6.88 6.19 11.81
C ILE A 478 -8.40 6.32 11.96
N TYR A 479 -9.03 7.07 11.08
CA TYR A 479 -10.45 7.39 11.16
C TYR A 479 -11.21 6.97 9.91
N GLU A 480 -12.45 6.50 10.08
CA GLU A 480 -13.46 6.44 9.03
C GLU A 480 -14.59 7.39 9.41
N VAL A 481 -14.93 8.33 8.53
CA VAL A 481 -16.02 9.32 8.72
C VAL A 481 -16.98 9.29 7.54
N THR A 482 -18.24 9.68 7.77
CA THR A 482 -19.22 9.80 6.67
C THR A 482 -18.88 11.00 5.78
N GLN A 483 -19.13 10.89 4.47
CA GLN A 483 -18.97 11.97 3.51
C GLN A 483 -20.26 12.82 3.42
N GLU A 484 -20.59 13.51 4.50
CA GLU A 484 -21.78 14.35 4.61
C GLU A 484 -21.39 15.79 4.96
N SER A 485 -22.34 16.74 4.86
CA SER A 485 -22.09 18.14 5.25
C SER A 485 -21.78 18.32 6.75
N ASN A 486 -22.13 17.34 7.58
CA ASN A 486 -21.75 17.24 8.98
C ASN A 486 -21.22 15.83 9.24
N PRO A 487 -19.95 15.56 8.92
CA PRO A 487 -19.36 14.24 8.97
C PRO A 487 -19.47 13.61 10.36
N GLN A 488 -19.83 12.33 10.40
CA GLN A 488 -19.95 11.55 11.62
C GLN A 488 -18.81 10.53 11.69
N LEU A 489 -18.23 10.36 12.88
CA LEU A 489 -17.30 9.27 13.14
C LEU A 489 -18.02 7.92 12.95
N VAL A 490 -17.40 7.04 12.16
CA VAL A 490 -17.88 5.67 11.93
C VAL A 490 -17.01 4.68 12.69
N TRP A 491 -15.69 4.80 12.52
CA TRP A 491 -14.70 3.90 13.10
C TRP A 491 -13.40 4.66 13.38
N HIS A 492 -12.69 4.23 14.40
CA HIS A 492 -11.42 4.82 14.80
C HIS A 492 -10.50 3.75 15.37
N MET A 493 -9.22 3.83 15.01
CA MET A 493 -8.13 3.06 15.60
C MET A 493 -7.04 4.00 16.09
N ASP A 494 -6.74 3.93 17.38
CA ASP A 494 -5.58 4.55 18.01
C ASP A 494 -4.40 3.56 17.98
N VAL A 495 -3.23 4.01 17.53
CA VAL A 495 -1.96 3.27 17.45
C VAL A 495 -0.99 3.88 18.45
N ALA A 496 -1.24 3.60 19.73
CA ALA A 496 -0.59 4.26 20.86
C ALA A 496 0.94 4.10 20.86
N GLY A 497 1.63 5.21 21.04
CA GLY A 497 3.08 5.25 21.17
C GLY A 497 3.84 5.01 19.87
N GLN A 498 3.23 5.21 18.71
CA GLN A 498 3.82 5.00 17.39
C GLN A 498 3.41 6.11 16.42
N THR A 499 4.20 6.29 15.36
CA THR A 499 3.81 7.04 14.17
C THR A 499 3.37 6.06 13.08
N ALA A 500 2.16 6.18 12.56
CA ALA A 500 1.70 5.41 11.41
C ALA A 500 1.90 6.23 10.15
N TYR A 501 2.84 5.82 9.29
CA TYR A 501 3.15 6.59 8.08
C TYR A 501 1.99 6.58 7.09
N ARG A 502 1.33 5.41 6.96
CA ARG A 502 0.13 5.23 6.14
C ARG A 502 -0.71 4.07 6.66
N ALA A 503 -2.01 4.18 6.45
CA ALA A 503 -2.98 3.14 6.71
C ALA A 503 -3.92 2.99 5.52
N PHE A 504 -4.32 1.74 5.19
CA PHE A 504 -5.16 1.44 4.03
C PHE A 504 -6.23 0.41 4.38
N ARG A 505 -7.48 0.70 4.05
CA ARG A 505 -8.59 -0.25 4.13
C ARG A 505 -8.60 -1.17 2.92
N LEU A 506 -8.06 -2.37 3.06
CA LEU A 506 -8.07 -3.37 2.01
C LEU A 506 -9.26 -4.32 2.13
N PRO A 507 -9.83 -4.80 1.01
CA PRO A 507 -10.86 -5.84 1.05
C PRO A 507 -10.40 -7.12 1.76
N SER A 508 -9.15 -7.51 1.59
CA SER A 508 -8.45 -8.60 2.27
C SER A 508 -6.94 -8.55 1.96
N LEU A 509 -6.17 -9.51 2.46
CA LEU A 509 -4.76 -9.72 2.06
C LEU A 509 -4.60 -10.33 0.66
N TYR A 510 -5.70 -10.63 -0.04
CA TYR A 510 -5.71 -11.34 -1.32
C TYR A 510 -6.41 -10.52 -2.40
N PRO A 511 -5.73 -10.21 -3.52
CA PRO A 511 -6.36 -9.50 -4.62
C PRO A 511 -7.62 -10.21 -5.12
N GLY A 512 -8.68 -9.41 -5.33
CA GLY A 512 -9.97 -9.92 -5.82
C GLY A 512 -10.80 -10.71 -4.81
N VAL A 513 -10.40 -10.73 -3.54
CA VAL A 513 -11.13 -11.41 -2.45
C VAL A 513 -11.64 -10.37 -1.46
N GLN A 514 -12.90 -10.48 -1.06
CA GLN A 514 -13.54 -9.66 -0.02
C GLN A 514 -13.76 -10.51 1.24
N TRP A 515 -13.36 -10.02 2.38
CA TRP A 515 -13.62 -10.61 3.71
C TRP A 515 -14.67 -9.84 4.51
#